data_4b498ffcc32a66c08d08f50cebf1af85
#
_entry.id   4b498ffcc32a66c08d08f50cebf1af85
#
_cell.length_a   1.000
_cell.length_b   1.000
_cell.length_c   1.000
_cell.angle_alpha   90.00
_cell.angle_beta   90.00
_cell.angle_gamma   90.00
#
_symmetry.space_group_name_H-M   'P 1'
#
loop_
_entity.id
_entity.type
_entity.pdbx_description
1 polymer ?
#
loop_
_entity_poly.entity_id
_entity_poly.type
_entity_poly.pdbx_seq_one_letter_code
_entity_poly.pdbx_strand_id
1 'polypeptide(L)'
;NSSFRTGKRIDPSSSVYGLIGWSDTHPYVFYADDNARLVLGLIGASAFMDYDRWNKEIVENILANFRLSNVNGFFGNGGRLEEPQVLEKGWQYYAKRPELMNPHPHFESWMWACYLWLYDRTGYQPLLEKAEKAIRLTMENYPDGWKWTNGIQQERARMILPLAWLVRVQDTPEHREWLDRVVGRLLENQQFSGAIREELGNSSTGTFG
;
A
#
# COMPACT_ATOMS: atom_id res chain seq x y z
N ASN A 1 -15.35 16.00 -3.44
CA ASN A 1 -14.50 15.19 -2.65
C ASN A 1 -15.01 15.01 -1.21
N SER A 2 -16.17 14.33 -1.08
CA SER A 2 -16.84 14.15 0.21
C SER A 2 -16.02 13.25 1.15
N SER A 3 -15.41 12.16 0.65
CA SER A 3 -14.69 11.19 1.47
C SER A 3 -13.52 11.79 2.28
N PHE A 4 -12.78 12.75 1.71
CA PHE A 4 -11.76 13.49 2.46
C PHE A 4 -12.35 14.40 3.53
N ARG A 5 -13.53 14.98 3.28
CA ARG A 5 -14.15 15.90 4.24
C ARG A 5 -14.85 15.18 5.39
N THR A 6 -15.41 14.01 5.13
CA THR A 6 -16.23 13.27 6.12
C THR A 6 -15.52 12.10 6.75
N GLY A 7 -14.57 11.46 6.03
CA GLY A 7 -13.87 10.25 6.47
C GLY A 7 -12.50 10.48 7.10
N LYS A 8 -11.86 11.64 6.84
CA LYS A 8 -10.51 11.92 7.35
C LYS A 8 -10.52 12.22 8.86
N ARG A 9 -9.58 11.64 9.58
CA ARG A 9 -9.31 11.95 10.98
C ARG A 9 -8.45 13.21 11.07
N ILE A 10 -9.00 14.26 11.71
CA ILE A 10 -8.42 15.62 11.67
C ILE A 10 -7.83 16.10 13.00
N ASP A 11 -7.96 15.33 14.08
CA ASP A 11 -7.37 15.66 15.38
C ASP A 11 -5.87 15.31 15.39
N PRO A 12 -4.95 16.29 15.41
CA PRO A 12 -3.50 16.03 15.36
C PRO A 12 -2.96 15.29 16.58
N SER A 13 -3.67 15.30 17.69
CA SER A 13 -3.31 14.58 18.91
C SER A 13 -3.66 13.10 18.85
N SER A 14 -4.52 12.69 17.94
CA SER A 14 -5.00 11.32 17.79
C SER A 14 -3.98 10.42 17.10
N SER A 15 -3.87 9.19 17.56
CA SER A 15 -3.05 8.14 16.92
C SER A 15 -3.49 7.83 15.49
N VAL A 16 -4.73 8.12 15.13
CA VAL A 16 -5.30 7.89 13.79
C VAL A 16 -5.32 9.14 12.91
N TYR A 17 -4.75 10.26 13.36
CA TYR A 17 -4.68 11.50 12.59
C TYR A 17 -4.18 11.28 11.17
N GLY A 18 -4.92 11.78 10.19
CA GLY A 18 -4.61 11.69 8.77
C GLY A 18 -5.17 10.45 8.05
N LEU A 19 -5.60 9.41 8.77
CA LEU A 19 -6.27 8.26 8.15
C LEU A 19 -7.67 8.62 7.65
N ILE A 20 -8.13 7.86 6.65
CA ILE A 20 -9.46 7.97 6.06
C ILE A 20 -10.18 6.65 6.27
N GLY A 21 -11.40 6.72 6.82
CA GLY A 21 -12.25 5.55 7.05
C GLY A 21 -12.66 4.86 5.75
N TRP A 22 -12.84 3.56 5.80
CA TRP A 22 -13.12 2.72 4.64
C TRP A 22 -14.37 3.14 3.88
N SER A 23 -15.48 3.35 4.59
CA SER A 23 -16.76 3.74 3.97
C SER A 23 -17.63 4.51 4.96
N ASP A 24 -18.71 5.11 4.46
CA ASP A 24 -19.69 5.79 5.31
C ASP A 24 -20.38 4.84 6.31
N THR A 25 -20.47 3.56 5.97
CA THR A 25 -21.03 2.51 6.86
C THR A 25 -20.00 1.91 7.81
N HIS A 26 -18.71 2.03 7.49
CA HIS A 26 -17.59 1.53 8.30
C HIS A 26 -16.51 2.61 8.49
N PRO A 27 -16.86 3.77 9.06
CA PRO A 27 -15.96 4.92 9.13
C PRO A 27 -14.79 4.72 10.10
N TYR A 28 -14.88 3.73 10.98
CA TYR A 28 -13.86 3.42 12.00
C TYR A 28 -12.93 2.27 11.62
N VAL A 29 -13.02 1.79 10.38
CA VAL A 29 -12.13 0.78 9.82
C VAL A 29 -11.22 1.45 8.81
N PHE A 30 -9.93 1.15 8.87
CA PHE A 30 -8.91 1.69 7.98
C PHE A 30 -8.20 0.56 7.26
N TYR A 31 -8.10 0.68 5.94
CA TYR A 31 -7.28 -0.18 5.08
C TYR A 31 -6.19 0.65 4.42
N ALA A 32 -4.99 0.09 4.32
CA ALA A 32 -3.88 0.78 3.66
C ALA A 32 -4.15 0.99 2.17
N ASP A 33 -4.75 0.01 1.48
CA ASP A 33 -5.06 0.12 0.05
C ASP A 33 -6.16 1.14 -0.25
N ASP A 34 -7.20 1.26 0.56
CA ASP A 34 -8.24 2.27 0.38
C ASP A 34 -7.70 3.69 0.60
N ASN A 35 -6.84 3.87 1.62
CA ASN A 35 -6.11 5.11 1.80
C ASN A 35 -5.21 5.41 0.61
N ALA A 36 -4.46 4.42 0.11
CA ALA A 36 -3.60 4.57 -1.05
C ALA A 36 -4.36 4.92 -2.34
N ARG A 37 -5.53 4.30 -2.59
CA ARG A 37 -6.38 4.62 -3.76
C ARG A 37 -6.76 6.10 -3.80
N LEU A 38 -7.17 6.65 -2.65
CA LEU A 38 -7.51 8.06 -2.55
C LEU A 38 -6.30 8.95 -2.81
N VAL A 39 -5.17 8.63 -2.20
CA VAL A 39 -3.92 9.38 -2.34
C VAL A 39 -3.40 9.34 -3.78
N LEU A 40 -3.35 8.16 -4.41
CA LEU A 40 -2.91 8.01 -5.80
C LEU A 40 -3.82 8.79 -6.76
N GLY A 41 -5.14 8.77 -6.53
CA GLY A 41 -6.10 9.56 -7.29
C GLY A 41 -5.83 11.07 -7.17
N LEU A 42 -5.51 11.56 -5.97
CA LEU A 42 -5.17 12.97 -5.75
C LEU A 42 -3.81 13.34 -6.35
N ILE A 43 -2.80 12.47 -6.23
CA ILE A 43 -1.49 12.66 -6.87
C ILE A 43 -1.65 12.80 -8.38
N GLY A 44 -2.40 11.88 -9.01
CA GLY A 44 -2.66 11.92 -10.44
C GLY A 44 -3.42 13.18 -10.87
N ALA A 45 -4.48 13.54 -10.14
CA ALA A 45 -5.26 14.74 -10.41
C ALA A 45 -4.44 16.02 -10.22
N SER A 46 -3.63 16.12 -9.16
CA SER A 46 -2.73 17.25 -8.91
C SER A 46 -1.73 17.42 -10.04
N ALA A 47 -1.11 16.33 -10.49
CA ALA A 47 -0.13 16.36 -11.58
C ALA A 47 -0.77 16.77 -12.92
N PHE A 48 -1.99 16.26 -13.22
CA PHE A 48 -2.70 16.59 -14.46
C PHE A 48 -3.20 18.04 -14.50
N MET A 49 -3.62 18.57 -13.34
CA MET A 49 -4.23 19.89 -13.22
C MET A 49 -3.20 20.99 -12.86
N ASP A 50 -1.95 20.65 -12.64
CA ASP A 50 -0.93 21.52 -12.06
C ASP A 50 -1.43 22.23 -10.78
N TYR A 51 -1.90 21.44 -9.80
CA TYR A 51 -2.67 21.90 -8.66
C TYR A 51 -2.17 21.31 -7.34
N ASP A 52 -1.71 22.18 -6.44
CA ASP A 52 -1.00 21.81 -5.20
C ASP A 52 -1.87 21.79 -3.92
N ARG A 53 -3.13 22.22 -4.01
CA ARG A 53 -4.03 22.40 -2.84
C ARG A 53 -4.28 21.12 -2.04
N TRP A 54 -4.00 19.93 -2.59
CA TRP A 54 -4.15 18.64 -1.90
C TRP A 54 -2.86 18.10 -1.32
N ASN A 55 -1.73 18.81 -1.49
CA ASN A 55 -0.43 18.33 -1.01
C ASN A 55 -0.42 18.04 0.49
N LYS A 56 -1.08 18.89 1.27
CA LYS A 56 -1.21 18.68 2.72
C LYS A 56 -1.95 17.39 3.03
N GLU A 57 -3.09 17.16 2.42
CA GLU A 57 -3.92 15.98 2.62
C GLU A 57 -3.21 14.70 2.19
N ILE A 58 -2.52 14.74 1.05
CA ILE A 58 -1.70 13.64 0.53
C ILE A 58 -0.61 13.27 1.54
N VAL A 59 0.18 14.24 1.97
CA VAL A 59 1.31 14.02 2.89
C VAL A 59 0.82 13.53 4.26
N GLU A 60 -0.22 14.15 4.82
CA GLU A 60 -0.79 13.74 6.11
C GLU A 60 -1.28 12.29 6.09
N ASN A 61 -1.94 11.87 5.01
CA ASN A 61 -2.42 10.50 4.89
C ASN A 61 -1.27 9.49 4.71
N ILE A 62 -0.28 9.80 3.85
CA ILE A 62 0.91 8.95 3.69
C ILE A 62 1.64 8.78 5.03
N LEU A 63 1.88 9.87 5.76
CA LEU A 63 2.57 9.83 7.06
C LEU A 63 1.75 9.12 8.14
N ALA A 64 0.41 9.19 8.10
CA ALA A 64 -0.45 8.42 8.99
C ALA A 64 -0.29 6.90 8.79
N ASN A 65 -0.31 6.45 7.54
CA ASN A 65 -0.06 5.04 7.19
C ASN A 65 1.38 4.62 7.54
N PHE A 66 2.37 5.47 7.25
CA PHE A 66 3.77 5.22 7.60
C PHE A 66 3.98 5.04 9.10
N ARG A 67 3.36 5.89 9.94
CA ARG A 67 3.43 5.83 11.41
C ARG A 67 2.81 4.55 11.96
N LEU A 68 1.74 4.05 11.34
CA LEU A 68 1.01 2.85 11.75
C LEU A 68 1.50 1.57 11.05
N SER A 69 2.49 1.69 10.17
CA SER A 69 3.23 0.55 9.63
C SER A 69 4.40 0.20 10.55
N ASN A 70 4.64 -1.10 10.72
CA ASN A 70 5.69 -1.62 11.59
C ASN A 70 7.11 -1.43 10.99
N VAL A 71 8.11 -1.94 11.69
CA VAL A 71 9.53 -1.89 11.27
C VAL A 71 9.82 -2.66 9.97
N ASN A 72 8.93 -3.53 9.54
CA ASN A 72 9.00 -4.26 8.27
C ASN A 72 8.16 -3.60 7.16
N GLY A 73 7.45 -2.50 7.47
CA GLY A 73 6.67 -1.73 6.50
C GLY A 73 5.25 -2.25 6.24
N PHE A 74 4.75 -3.18 7.07
CA PHE A 74 3.38 -3.69 6.99
C PHE A 74 2.43 -2.93 7.91
N PHE A 75 1.27 -2.55 7.38
CA PHE A 75 0.31 -1.69 8.06
C PHE A 75 -0.54 -2.46 9.09
N GLY A 76 -0.64 -1.91 10.26
CA GLY A 76 -1.61 -2.32 11.29
C GLY A 76 -1.59 -3.80 11.65
N ASN A 77 -2.69 -4.48 11.38
CA ASN A 77 -2.88 -5.92 11.59
C ASN A 77 -2.96 -6.68 10.25
N GLY A 78 -2.02 -6.42 9.34
CA GLY A 78 -2.01 -7.04 8.01
C GLY A 78 -2.88 -6.28 7.01
N GLY A 79 -2.63 -4.98 6.85
CA GLY A 79 -3.32 -4.10 5.92
C GLY A 79 -4.57 -3.43 6.48
N ARG A 80 -5.03 -3.81 7.70
CA ARG A 80 -6.25 -3.31 8.34
C ARG A 80 -6.02 -2.84 9.77
N LEU A 81 -6.79 -1.82 10.18
CA LEU A 81 -6.90 -1.32 11.55
C LEU A 81 -8.34 -0.96 11.90
N GLU A 82 -8.64 -0.99 13.20
CA GLU A 82 -9.87 -0.47 13.78
C GLU A 82 -9.56 0.67 14.75
N GLU A 83 -10.23 1.80 14.58
CA GLU A 83 -9.97 3.02 15.36
C GLU A 83 -9.98 2.81 16.88
N PRO A 84 -10.97 2.11 17.49
CA PRO A 84 -10.96 1.89 18.93
C PRO A 84 -9.69 1.18 19.43
N GLN A 85 -9.20 0.20 18.67
CA GLN A 85 -7.97 -0.54 19.03
C GLN A 85 -6.72 0.34 18.92
N VAL A 86 -6.69 1.25 17.94
CA VAL A 86 -5.56 2.19 17.77
C VAL A 86 -5.55 3.24 18.87
N LEU A 87 -6.72 3.73 19.28
CA LEU A 87 -6.84 4.71 20.36
C LEU A 87 -6.46 4.09 21.73
N GLU A 88 -6.81 2.83 21.96
CA GLU A 88 -6.46 2.10 23.16
C GLU A 88 -4.95 1.81 23.26
N LYS A 89 -4.34 1.30 22.20
CA LYS A 89 -2.95 0.81 22.20
C LYS A 89 -1.92 1.88 21.86
N GLY A 90 -2.35 2.93 21.18
CA GLY A 90 -1.47 3.95 20.62
C GLY A 90 -0.74 3.48 19.35
N TRP A 91 -0.30 4.42 18.52
CA TRP A 91 0.39 4.12 17.26
C TRP A 91 1.74 3.42 17.46
N GLN A 92 2.43 3.66 18.58
CA GLN A 92 3.73 3.05 18.88
C GLN A 92 3.66 1.52 19.00
N TYR A 93 2.51 1.01 19.45
CA TYR A 93 2.28 -0.44 19.51
C TYR A 93 2.39 -1.06 18.12
N TYR A 94 1.76 -0.46 17.12
CA TYR A 94 1.78 -0.97 15.73
C TYR A 94 3.14 -0.76 15.08
N ALA A 95 3.77 0.40 15.29
CA ALA A 95 5.06 0.74 14.72
C ALA A 95 6.19 -0.21 15.16
N LYS A 96 6.09 -0.80 16.35
CA LYS A 96 7.14 -1.64 16.95
C LYS A 96 6.95 -3.15 16.77
N ARG A 97 5.98 -3.61 15.97
CA ARG A 97 5.68 -5.04 15.79
C ARG A 97 6.60 -5.71 14.76
N PRO A 98 7.76 -6.27 15.14
CA PRO A 98 8.71 -6.87 14.19
C PRO A 98 8.23 -8.22 13.65
N GLU A 99 7.35 -8.92 14.36
CA GLU A 99 6.80 -10.22 14.00
C GLU A 99 5.76 -10.16 12.88
N LEU A 100 5.13 -9.00 12.68
CA LEU A 100 4.11 -8.87 11.65
C LEU A 100 4.77 -8.82 10.27
N MET A 101 4.42 -9.80 9.45
CA MET A 101 4.70 -9.85 8.03
C MET A 101 3.42 -10.21 7.28
N ASN A 102 3.07 -9.43 6.26
CA ASN A 102 1.85 -9.62 5.49
C ASN A 102 2.14 -9.51 3.98
N PRO A 103 2.69 -10.55 3.34
CA PRO A 103 2.96 -10.54 1.90
C PRO A 103 1.66 -10.62 1.10
N HIS A 104 0.84 -9.58 1.19
CA HIS A 104 -0.48 -9.45 0.60
C HIS A 104 -0.57 -8.16 -0.23
N PRO A 105 -0.13 -8.17 -1.49
CA PRO A 105 -0.11 -6.97 -2.32
C PRO A 105 -1.43 -6.22 -2.39
N HIS A 106 -2.57 -6.92 -2.35
CA HIS A 106 -3.91 -6.31 -2.33
C HIS A 106 -4.04 -5.20 -1.29
N PHE A 107 -3.62 -5.47 -0.05
CA PHE A 107 -3.83 -4.53 1.05
C PHE A 107 -2.66 -3.59 1.31
N GLU A 108 -1.45 -3.91 0.82
CA GLU A 108 -0.24 -3.23 1.27
C GLU A 108 0.46 -2.44 0.16
N SER A 109 0.50 -2.99 -1.07
CA SER A 109 1.46 -2.60 -2.09
C SER A 109 1.32 -1.15 -2.59
N TRP A 110 0.13 -0.65 -2.77
CA TRP A 110 -0.10 0.69 -3.29
C TRP A 110 0.32 1.79 -2.30
N MET A 111 0.25 1.52 -1.00
CA MET A 111 0.77 2.47 0.00
C MET A 111 2.31 2.54 -0.04
N TRP A 112 3.00 1.44 -0.33
CA TRP A 112 4.45 1.48 -0.56
C TRP A 112 4.82 2.34 -1.78
N ALA A 113 4.03 2.30 -2.84
CA ALA A 113 4.21 3.21 -3.98
C ALA A 113 4.02 4.69 -3.56
N CYS A 114 3.08 4.99 -2.66
CA CYS A 114 2.92 6.33 -2.10
C CYS A 114 4.12 6.76 -1.25
N TYR A 115 4.74 5.83 -0.48
CA TYR A 115 5.98 6.13 0.27
C TYR A 115 7.12 6.47 -0.68
N LEU A 116 7.31 5.68 -1.76
CA LEU A 116 8.35 5.91 -2.76
C LEU A 116 8.13 7.20 -3.55
N TRP A 117 6.87 7.52 -3.89
CA TRP A 117 6.52 8.81 -4.50
C TRP A 117 6.87 9.99 -3.59
N LEU A 118 6.57 9.90 -2.29
CA LEU A 118 6.88 10.96 -1.34
C LEU A 118 8.40 11.06 -1.10
N TYR A 119 9.12 9.93 -1.10
CA TYR A 119 10.58 9.91 -1.07
C TYR A 119 11.19 10.64 -2.27
N ASP A 120 10.72 10.35 -3.50
CA ASP A 120 11.17 11.02 -4.75
C ASP A 120 11.03 12.56 -4.66
N ARG A 121 10.03 13.05 -3.93
CA ARG A 121 9.75 14.48 -3.76
C ARG A 121 10.52 15.14 -2.62
N THR A 122 10.88 14.40 -1.59
CA THR A 122 11.39 14.98 -0.33
C THR A 122 12.79 14.51 0.04
N GLY A 123 13.27 13.40 -0.52
CA GLY A 123 14.52 12.75 -0.10
C GLY A 123 14.46 12.16 1.32
N TYR A 124 13.26 12.05 1.94
CA TYR A 124 13.15 11.54 3.31
C TYR A 124 13.41 10.04 3.34
N GLN A 125 14.65 9.66 3.65
CA GLN A 125 15.22 8.32 3.57
C GLN A 125 14.38 7.22 4.27
N PRO A 126 13.76 7.44 5.46
CA PRO A 126 12.96 6.40 6.10
C PRO A 126 11.78 5.89 5.27
N LEU A 127 11.25 6.69 4.32
CA LEU A 127 10.18 6.24 3.41
C LEU A 127 10.69 5.19 2.43
N LEU A 128 11.88 5.40 1.84
CA LEU A 128 12.53 4.43 0.96
C LEU A 128 12.85 3.14 1.71
N GLU A 129 13.53 3.25 2.85
CA GLU A 129 13.96 2.09 3.64
C GLU A 129 12.79 1.19 4.06
N LYS A 130 11.70 1.81 4.51
CA LYS A 130 10.50 1.07 4.93
C LYS A 130 9.80 0.41 3.74
N ALA A 131 9.64 1.12 2.62
CA ALA A 131 9.01 0.58 1.42
C ALA A 131 9.85 -0.54 0.79
N GLU A 132 11.16 -0.33 0.61
CA GLU A 132 12.08 -1.34 0.07
C GLU A 132 12.06 -2.61 0.91
N LYS A 133 12.14 -2.48 2.24
CA LYS A 133 12.11 -3.64 3.15
C LYS A 133 10.81 -4.44 3.01
N ALA A 134 9.66 -3.77 2.98
CA ALA A 134 8.36 -4.44 2.81
C ALA A 134 8.25 -5.13 1.44
N ILE A 135 8.68 -4.45 0.37
CA ILE A 135 8.71 -5.00 -0.99
C ILE A 135 9.62 -6.23 -1.03
N ARG A 136 10.84 -6.15 -0.50
CA ARG A 136 11.80 -7.27 -0.42
C ARG A 136 11.18 -8.47 0.27
N LEU A 137 10.68 -8.31 1.49
CA LEU A 137 10.04 -9.39 2.24
C LEU A 137 8.84 -9.99 1.50
N THR A 138 8.11 -9.18 0.75
CA THR A 138 7.00 -9.65 -0.07
C THR A 138 7.52 -10.45 -1.26
N MET A 139 8.55 -9.98 -1.97
CA MET A 139 9.13 -10.67 -3.12
C MET A 139 9.85 -11.97 -2.74
N GLU A 140 10.46 -12.05 -1.57
CA GLU A 140 11.04 -13.29 -1.01
C GLU A 140 9.99 -14.40 -0.79
N ASN A 141 8.73 -14.01 -0.60
CA ASN A 141 7.59 -14.92 -0.46
C ASN A 141 6.85 -15.20 -1.78
N TYR A 142 7.26 -14.61 -2.90
CA TYR A 142 6.61 -14.79 -4.20
C TYR A 142 6.99 -16.11 -4.87
N PRO A 143 6.05 -16.83 -5.49
CA PRO A 143 4.60 -16.58 -5.54
C PRO A 143 3.81 -17.31 -4.43
N ASP A 144 4.31 -18.43 -3.88
CA ASP A 144 3.53 -19.41 -3.12
C ASP A 144 3.20 -18.93 -1.69
N GLY A 145 4.02 -18.06 -1.13
CA GLY A 145 3.78 -17.42 0.16
C GLY A 145 2.95 -16.13 0.09
N TRP A 146 2.61 -15.65 -1.13
CA TRP A 146 1.74 -14.51 -1.26
C TRP A 146 0.32 -14.85 -0.81
N LYS A 147 -0.22 -14.03 0.07
CA LYS A 147 -1.66 -13.99 0.29
C LYS A 147 -2.33 -13.33 -0.90
N TRP A 148 -3.54 -13.76 -1.21
CA TRP A 148 -4.28 -13.21 -2.32
C TRP A 148 -5.78 -13.11 -1.99
N THR A 149 -6.44 -12.11 -2.62
CA THR A 149 -7.89 -11.91 -2.58
C THR A 149 -8.42 -11.96 -4.00
N ASN A 150 -9.34 -12.86 -4.29
CA ASN A 150 -9.95 -13.13 -5.60
C ASN A 150 -9.04 -13.77 -6.65
N GLY A 151 -7.71 -13.75 -6.52
CA GLY A 151 -6.79 -14.40 -7.43
C GLY A 151 -5.39 -13.81 -7.40
N ILE A 152 -4.42 -14.54 -7.95
CA ILE A 152 -3.00 -14.18 -7.90
C ILE A 152 -2.62 -13.13 -8.96
N GLN A 153 -3.35 -13.05 -10.07
CA GLN A 153 -3.07 -12.05 -11.10
C GLN A 153 -3.41 -10.64 -10.63
N GLN A 154 -4.47 -10.51 -9.83
CA GLN A 154 -4.79 -9.23 -9.18
C GLN A 154 -3.64 -8.77 -8.26
N GLU A 155 -3.05 -9.69 -7.50
CA GLU A 155 -1.91 -9.38 -6.62
C GLU A 155 -0.68 -8.97 -7.43
N ARG A 156 -0.40 -9.66 -8.54
CA ARG A 156 0.68 -9.29 -9.48
C ARG A 156 0.46 -7.89 -10.04
N ALA A 157 -0.74 -7.61 -10.55
CA ALA A 157 -1.08 -6.29 -11.09
C ALA A 157 -0.88 -5.16 -10.06
N ARG A 158 -1.26 -5.39 -8.81
CA ARG A 158 -1.08 -4.42 -7.72
C ARG A 158 0.38 -4.20 -7.36
N MET A 159 1.21 -5.25 -7.43
CA MET A 159 2.62 -5.16 -7.07
C MET A 159 3.46 -4.43 -8.12
N ILE A 160 3.01 -4.32 -9.37
CA ILE A 160 3.73 -3.61 -10.43
C ILE A 160 4.00 -2.15 -10.07
N LEU A 161 3.03 -1.45 -9.50
CA LEU A 161 3.18 -0.02 -9.20
C LEU A 161 4.31 0.27 -8.20
N PRO A 162 4.37 -0.36 -7.01
CA PRO A 162 5.49 -0.12 -6.10
C PRO A 162 6.83 -0.61 -6.64
N LEU A 163 6.87 -1.71 -7.42
CA LEU A 163 8.11 -2.17 -8.05
C LEU A 163 8.61 -1.17 -9.10
N ALA A 164 7.73 -0.61 -9.92
CA ALA A 164 8.09 0.42 -10.89
C ALA A 164 8.61 1.69 -10.20
N TRP A 165 7.98 2.11 -9.09
CA TRP A 165 8.47 3.23 -8.28
C TRP A 165 9.81 2.91 -7.61
N LEU A 166 10.01 1.68 -7.12
CA LEU A 166 11.28 1.28 -6.51
C LEU A 166 12.42 1.32 -7.53
N VAL A 167 12.22 0.79 -8.73
CA VAL A 167 13.19 0.89 -9.84
C VAL A 167 13.46 2.36 -10.18
N ARG A 168 12.43 3.21 -10.22
CA ARG A 168 12.59 4.63 -10.51
C ARG A 168 13.50 5.36 -9.53
N VAL A 169 13.36 5.09 -8.22
CA VAL A 169 14.10 5.83 -7.17
C VAL A 169 15.40 5.14 -6.75
N GLN A 170 15.50 3.83 -6.96
CA GLN A 170 16.66 3.02 -6.63
C GLN A 170 16.83 1.89 -7.65
N ASP A 171 17.44 2.22 -8.77
CA ASP A 171 17.62 1.32 -9.92
C ASP A 171 18.74 0.31 -9.66
N THR A 172 18.36 -0.91 -9.26
CA THR A 172 19.29 -2.04 -9.09
C THR A 172 18.91 -3.22 -9.99
N PRO A 173 19.87 -4.12 -10.32
CA PRO A 173 19.55 -5.34 -11.07
C PRO A 173 18.47 -6.19 -10.38
N GLU A 174 18.48 -6.28 -9.05
CA GLU A 174 17.51 -7.03 -8.27
C GLU A 174 16.10 -6.44 -8.38
N HIS A 175 15.96 -5.10 -8.27
CA HIS A 175 14.66 -4.43 -8.38
C HIS A 175 14.07 -4.57 -9.78
N ARG A 176 14.92 -4.49 -10.82
CA ARG A 176 14.50 -4.74 -12.21
C ARG A 176 14.04 -6.19 -12.40
N GLU A 177 14.78 -7.16 -11.88
CA GLU A 177 14.43 -8.58 -11.94
C GLU A 177 13.08 -8.86 -11.26
N TRP A 178 12.81 -8.25 -10.10
CA TRP A 178 11.51 -8.37 -9.45
C TRP A 178 10.35 -7.82 -10.31
N LEU A 179 10.54 -6.63 -10.88
CA LEU A 179 9.55 -6.01 -11.75
C LEU A 179 9.29 -6.88 -12.99
N ASP A 180 10.34 -7.28 -13.68
CA ASP A 180 10.27 -8.09 -14.90
C ASP A 180 9.60 -9.44 -14.63
N ARG A 181 9.92 -10.09 -13.52
CA ARG A 181 9.33 -11.36 -13.10
C ARG A 181 7.82 -11.24 -12.85
N VAL A 182 7.38 -10.21 -12.12
CA VAL A 182 5.96 -10.01 -11.82
C VAL A 182 5.17 -9.62 -13.07
N VAL A 183 5.71 -8.71 -13.89
CA VAL A 183 5.10 -8.30 -15.17
C VAL A 183 5.01 -9.48 -16.14
N GLY A 184 6.11 -10.22 -16.31
CA GLY A 184 6.15 -11.39 -17.20
C GLY A 184 5.07 -12.42 -16.82
N ARG A 185 4.98 -12.77 -15.55
CA ARG A 185 3.96 -13.71 -15.04
C ARG A 185 2.52 -13.20 -15.18
N LEU A 186 2.30 -11.90 -15.09
CA LEU A 186 0.99 -11.31 -15.36
C LEU A 186 0.64 -11.44 -16.86
N LEU A 187 1.58 -11.09 -17.75
CA LEU A 187 1.39 -11.10 -19.20
C LEU A 187 1.24 -12.52 -19.78
N GLU A 188 1.83 -13.56 -19.18
CA GLU A 188 1.61 -14.96 -19.58
C GLU A 188 0.12 -15.35 -19.53
N ASN A 189 -0.69 -14.66 -18.73
CA ASN A 189 -2.14 -14.85 -18.63
C ASN A 189 -2.96 -13.89 -19.51
N GLN A 190 -2.30 -13.06 -20.32
CA GLN A 190 -2.99 -12.16 -21.24
C GLN A 190 -3.55 -12.94 -22.42
N GLN A 191 -4.86 -12.76 -22.64
CA GLN A 191 -5.56 -13.37 -23.77
C GLN A 191 -5.39 -12.52 -25.04
N PHE A 192 -5.70 -13.09 -26.19
CA PHE A 192 -5.67 -12.36 -27.48
C PHE A 192 -6.54 -11.10 -27.45
N SER A 193 -7.61 -11.09 -26.68
CA SER A 193 -8.49 -9.92 -26.47
C SER A 193 -7.85 -8.78 -25.65
N GLY A 194 -6.67 -9.01 -25.06
CA GLY A 194 -6.02 -8.11 -24.10
C GLY A 194 -6.45 -8.32 -22.66
N ALA A 195 -7.49 -9.10 -22.39
CA ALA A 195 -7.91 -9.41 -21.01
C ALA A 195 -6.88 -10.32 -20.31
N ILE A 196 -6.69 -10.10 -19.02
CA ILE A 196 -5.89 -10.99 -18.17
C ILE A 196 -6.82 -12.05 -17.57
N ARG A 197 -6.54 -13.33 -17.85
CA ARG A 197 -7.24 -14.42 -17.21
C ARG A 197 -6.75 -14.57 -15.78
N GLU A 198 -7.67 -14.52 -14.83
CA GLU A 198 -7.35 -14.76 -13.43
C GLU A 198 -7.00 -16.22 -13.19
N GLU A 199 -6.15 -16.48 -12.22
CA GLU A 199 -5.84 -17.79 -11.69
C GLU A 199 -5.78 -17.75 -10.16
N LEU A 200 -6.04 -18.87 -9.53
CA LEU A 200 -5.91 -19.00 -8.08
C LEU A 200 -4.45 -19.26 -7.72
N GLY A 201 -4.00 -18.59 -6.66
CA GLY A 201 -2.72 -18.88 -6.02
C GLY A 201 -2.81 -20.12 -5.12
N ASN A 202 -1.85 -20.24 -4.21
CA ASN A 202 -1.88 -21.30 -3.19
C ASN A 202 -3.16 -21.18 -2.34
N SER A 203 -3.96 -22.24 -2.29
CA SER A 203 -5.25 -22.26 -1.57
C SER A 203 -5.12 -22.01 -0.07
N SER A 204 -3.98 -22.33 0.53
CA SER A 204 -3.73 -22.06 1.96
C SER A 204 -3.52 -20.58 2.29
N THR A 205 -3.26 -19.74 1.28
CA THR A 205 -3.00 -18.31 1.44
C THR A 205 -4.06 -17.42 0.79
N GLY A 206 -5.10 -18.03 0.20
CA GLY A 206 -6.11 -17.34 -0.57
C GLY A 206 -7.39 -17.03 0.20
N THR A 207 -8.06 -15.97 -0.26
CA THR A 207 -9.40 -15.60 0.22
C THR A 207 -10.23 -15.10 -0.96
N PHE A 208 -11.48 -15.57 -1.05
CA PHE A 208 -12.46 -14.97 -1.96
C PHE A 208 -13.24 -13.88 -1.23
N GLY A 209 -13.32 -12.71 -1.85
CA GLY A 209 -14.14 -11.59 -1.40
C GLY A 209 -15.59 -11.70 -1.86
#